data_9cb6559ce6356c8dd9599d6c0468c219
#
_entry.id   9cb6559ce6356c8dd9599d6c0468c219
#
_cell.length_a   1.000
_cell.length_b   1.000
_cell.length_c   1.000
_cell.angle_alpha   90.00
_cell.angle_beta   90.00
_cell.angle_gamma   90.00
#
_symmetry.space_group_name_H-M   'P 1'
#
loop_
_entity.id
_entity.type
_entity.pdbx_description
1 polymer ?
#
loop_
_entity_poly.entity_id
_entity_poly.type
_entity_poly.pdbx_seq_one_letter_code
_entity_poly.pdbx_strand_id
1 'polypeptide(L)'
;MFYNCAKITSTPTLPAMELVSGCYGRMFYGCSSLKTAPALPATTIVSACYQEMFYNCTSLESSPAILPAMTLQENCYRAMFYGCSNLLTTPVLPAETLAVSCYRALFQKCSKVNYIKAMFTSDPASVNDCLTNWVSQVASSGTFVKNSLSTFDTRGTSGIPNNWTIETADS
;
A
#
# COMPACT_ATOMS: atom_id res chain seq x y z
N MET A 1 -21.13 2.04 1.55
CA MET A 1 -19.92 2.82 1.26
C MET A 1 -19.76 3.86 2.36
N PHE A 2 -18.61 3.93 3.03
CA PHE A 2 -18.37 4.77 4.22
C PHE A 2 -17.55 6.04 3.91
N TYR A 3 -17.70 6.58 2.72
CA TYR A 3 -16.97 7.77 2.24
C TYR A 3 -17.18 8.97 3.18
N ASN A 4 -16.08 9.56 3.68
CA ASN A 4 -16.04 10.68 4.65
C ASN A 4 -16.80 10.44 5.96
N CYS A 5 -16.98 9.18 6.38
CA CYS A 5 -17.59 8.85 7.66
C CYS A 5 -16.60 9.07 8.82
N ALA A 6 -16.39 10.32 9.22
CA ALA A 6 -15.39 10.72 10.21
C ALA A 6 -15.57 10.08 11.61
N LYS A 7 -16.73 9.53 11.94
CA LYS A 7 -17.02 8.91 13.26
C LYS A 7 -16.84 7.40 13.28
N ILE A 8 -16.55 6.75 12.14
CA ILE A 8 -16.29 5.31 12.09
C ILE A 8 -14.95 5.01 12.77
N THR A 9 -14.97 4.12 13.75
CA THR A 9 -13.78 3.66 14.51
C THR A 9 -13.37 2.23 14.17
N SER A 10 -14.27 1.42 13.59
CA SER A 10 -14.03 0.04 13.18
C SER A 10 -14.66 -0.25 11.81
N THR A 11 -14.16 -1.28 11.14
CA THR A 11 -14.66 -1.71 9.84
C THR A 11 -15.47 -2.99 9.95
N PRO A 12 -16.43 -3.25 9.04
CA PRO A 12 -16.98 -4.58 8.86
C PRO A 12 -15.89 -5.54 8.32
N THR A 13 -16.09 -6.83 8.46
CA THR A 13 -15.31 -7.83 7.72
C THR A 13 -15.60 -7.72 6.23
N LEU A 14 -14.56 -7.93 5.41
CA LEU A 14 -14.65 -7.88 3.93
C LEU A 14 -14.28 -9.24 3.37
N PRO A 15 -15.19 -10.23 3.41
CA PRO A 15 -14.87 -11.62 3.10
C PRO A 15 -14.85 -11.95 1.61
N ALA A 16 -15.13 -11.00 0.72
CA ALA A 16 -15.22 -11.26 -0.71
C ALA A 16 -13.89 -11.75 -1.28
N MET A 17 -13.91 -12.90 -1.95
CA MET A 17 -12.79 -13.51 -2.65
C MET A 17 -12.81 -13.17 -4.15
N GLU A 18 -14.00 -12.92 -4.70
CA GLU A 18 -14.19 -12.48 -6.09
C GLU A 18 -14.51 -10.98 -6.12
N LEU A 19 -13.69 -10.23 -6.84
CA LEU A 19 -13.78 -8.78 -6.91
C LEU A 19 -14.18 -8.33 -8.32
N VAL A 20 -14.87 -7.18 -8.40
CA VAL A 20 -15.11 -6.47 -9.64
C VAL A 20 -14.33 -5.15 -9.65
N SER A 21 -14.10 -4.57 -10.82
CA SER A 21 -13.33 -3.33 -10.96
C SER A 21 -13.89 -2.23 -10.04
N GLY A 22 -13.00 -1.62 -9.25
CA GLY A 22 -13.32 -0.53 -8.34
C GLY A 22 -14.19 -0.89 -7.13
N CYS A 23 -14.50 -2.17 -6.85
CA CYS A 23 -15.52 -2.59 -5.86
C CYS A 23 -15.30 -2.05 -4.45
N TYR A 24 -14.05 -1.96 -3.97
CA TYR A 24 -13.70 -1.38 -2.68
C TYR A 24 -13.00 -0.02 -2.81
N GLY A 25 -12.94 0.52 -4.03
CA GLY A 25 -12.36 1.83 -4.28
C GLY A 25 -13.02 2.90 -3.42
N ARG A 26 -12.20 3.68 -2.69
CA ARG A 26 -12.65 4.77 -1.80
C ARG A 26 -13.63 4.35 -0.69
N MET A 27 -13.72 3.06 -0.34
CA MET A 27 -14.74 2.58 0.60
C MET A 27 -14.68 3.30 1.95
N PHE A 28 -13.48 3.52 2.50
CA PHE A 28 -13.24 4.23 3.76
C PHE A 28 -12.52 5.57 3.57
N TYR A 29 -12.57 6.15 2.38
CA TYR A 29 -11.96 7.45 2.09
C TYR A 29 -12.38 8.50 3.12
N GLY A 30 -11.41 9.19 3.76
CA GLY A 30 -11.68 10.25 4.72
C GLY A 30 -12.30 9.79 6.05
N CYS A 31 -12.27 8.49 6.39
CA CYS A 31 -12.72 8.00 7.69
C CYS A 31 -11.66 8.31 8.77
N SER A 32 -11.62 9.57 9.20
CA SER A 32 -10.53 10.13 10.02
C SER A 32 -10.41 9.54 11.44
N SER A 33 -11.43 8.87 11.96
CA SER A 33 -11.39 8.19 13.28
C SER A 33 -11.12 6.68 13.19
N LEU A 34 -11.00 6.12 11.98
CA LEU A 34 -10.73 4.70 11.78
C LEU A 34 -9.30 4.37 12.24
N LYS A 35 -9.15 3.37 13.14
CA LYS A 35 -7.85 3.00 13.72
C LYS A 35 -7.21 1.77 13.10
N THR A 36 -8.02 0.81 12.65
CA THR A 36 -7.53 -0.48 12.14
C THR A 36 -8.21 -0.82 10.83
N ALA A 37 -7.41 -1.18 9.82
CA ALA A 37 -7.92 -1.68 8.56
C ALA A 37 -8.34 -3.17 8.69
N PRO A 38 -9.37 -3.62 7.97
CA PRO A 38 -9.78 -5.03 7.94
C PRO A 38 -8.76 -5.87 7.14
N ALA A 39 -8.77 -7.18 7.35
CA ALA A 39 -8.11 -8.12 6.45
C ALA A 39 -8.75 -8.06 5.04
N LEU A 40 -7.91 -8.23 4.01
CA LEU A 40 -8.30 -8.25 2.60
C LEU A 40 -7.92 -9.62 2.01
N PRO A 41 -8.79 -10.62 2.07
CA PRO A 41 -8.42 -12.01 1.80
C PRO A 41 -8.29 -12.36 0.31
N ALA A 42 -8.80 -11.52 -0.61
CA ALA A 42 -8.79 -11.82 -2.03
C ALA A 42 -7.37 -11.89 -2.59
N THR A 43 -6.99 -13.05 -3.12
CA THR A 43 -5.71 -13.29 -3.81
C THR A 43 -5.77 -12.97 -5.30
N THR A 44 -6.97 -13.00 -5.88
CA THR A 44 -7.23 -12.55 -7.26
C THR A 44 -7.87 -11.18 -7.22
N ILE A 45 -7.18 -10.20 -7.80
CA ILE A 45 -7.61 -8.80 -7.80
C ILE A 45 -7.81 -8.28 -9.22
N VAL A 46 -8.58 -7.22 -9.33
CA VAL A 46 -8.91 -6.56 -10.59
C VAL A 46 -8.53 -5.07 -10.54
N SER A 47 -8.59 -4.40 -11.69
CA SER A 47 -8.19 -3.00 -11.81
C SER A 47 -8.93 -2.12 -10.79
N ALA A 48 -8.18 -1.22 -10.13
CA ALA A 48 -8.65 -0.22 -9.18
C ALA A 48 -9.48 -0.75 -7.99
N CYS A 49 -9.46 -2.07 -7.69
CA CYS A 49 -10.36 -2.68 -6.69
C CYS A 49 -10.18 -2.12 -5.27
N TYR A 50 -8.98 -1.69 -4.89
CA TYR A 50 -8.68 -1.08 -3.59
C TYR A 50 -8.12 0.35 -3.71
N GLN A 51 -8.29 0.99 -4.88
CA GLN A 51 -7.80 2.36 -5.11
C GLN A 51 -8.36 3.31 -4.06
N GLU A 52 -7.46 4.08 -3.39
CA GLU A 52 -7.81 5.12 -2.42
C GLU A 52 -8.69 4.63 -1.25
N MET A 53 -8.67 3.32 -0.93
CA MET A 53 -9.59 2.72 0.03
C MET A 53 -9.53 3.38 1.41
N PHE A 54 -8.33 3.71 1.92
CA PHE A 54 -8.11 4.36 3.22
C PHE A 54 -7.49 5.76 3.06
N TYR A 55 -7.70 6.42 1.92
CA TYR A 55 -7.18 7.75 1.66
C TYR A 55 -7.59 8.73 2.78
N ASN A 56 -6.62 9.45 3.39
CA ASN A 56 -6.83 10.37 4.50
C ASN A 56 -7.53 9.77 5.74
N CYS A 57 -7.37 8.48 6.02
CA CYS A 57 -7.73 7.91 7.31
C CYS A 57 -6.64 8.29 8.34
N THR A 58 -6.66 9.52 8.83
CA THR A 58 -5.56 10.12 9.60
C THR A 58 -5.29 9.46 10.95
N SER A 59 -6.29 8.78 11.55
CA SER A 59 -6.12 8.00 12.79
C SER A 59 -5.77 6.53 12.55
N LEU A 60 -5.61 6.08 11.30
CA LEU A 60 -5.30 4.69 11.00
C LEU A 60 -3.88 4.34 11.49
N GLU A 61 -3.81 3.39 12.42
CA GLU A 61 -2.56 2.93 13.06
C GLU A 61 -2.09 1.59 12.48
N SER A 62 -3.03 0.72 12.09
CA SER A 62 -2.74 -0.64 11.63
C SER A 62 -3.31 -0.92 10.25
N SER A 63 -2.43 -1.34 9.33
CA SER A 63 -2.81 -1.88 8.01
C SER A 63 -3.25 -3.34 8.10
N PRO A 64 -3.81 -3.96 7.03
CA PRO A 64 -3.81 -5.41 6.89
C PRO A 64 -2.37 -5.95 7.01
N ALA A 65 -2.19 -7.16 7.53
CA ALA A 65 -0.85 -7.76 7.66
C ALA A 65 -0.17 -7.97 6.30
N ILE A 66 -0.96 -8.26 5.27
CA ILE A 66 -0.49 -8.56 3.91
C ILE A 66 -1.54 -8.09 2.89
N LEU A 67 -1.10 -7.71 1.70
CA LEU A 67 -1.91 -7.56 0.49
C LEU A 67 -1.67 -8.81 -0.38
N PRO A 68 -2.48 -9.86 -0.27
CA PRO A 68 -2.11 -11.23 -0.63
C PRO A 68 -2.03 -11.52 -2.14
N ALA A 69 -2.40 -10.57 -2.99
CA ALA A 69 -2.38 -10.78 -4.44
C ALA A 69 -0.94 -10.90 -4.96
N MET A 70 -0.65 -12.01 -5.66
CA MET A 70 0.63 -12.25 -6.32
C MET A 70 0.69 -11.65 -7.73
N THR A 71 -0.46 -11.48 -8.38
CA THR A 71 -0.59 -10.83 -9.69
C THR A 71 -1.32 -9.51 -9.52
N LEU A 72 -0.63 -8.41 -9.79
CA LEU A 72 -1.18 -7.06 -9.67
C LEU A 72 -1.92 -6.64 -10.94
N GLN A 73 -2.84 -5.72 -10.79
CA GLN A 73 -3.60 -5.09 -11.86
C GLN A 73 -3.42 -3.57 -11.83
N GLU A 74 -3.76 -2.91 -12.93
CA GLU A 74 -3.65 -1.46 -13.04
C GLU A 74 -4.40 -0.74 -11.90
N ASN A 75 -3.74 0.23 -11.26
CA ASN A 75 -4.27 1.03 -10.15
C ASN A 75 -4.79 0.25 -8.94
N CYS A 76 -4.52 -1.05 -8.79
CA CYS A 76 -5.18 -1.92 -7.79
C CYS A 76 -5.04 -1.42 -6.35
N TYR A 77 -3.87 -0.88 -5.97
CA TYR A 77 -3.60 -0.31 -4.63
C TYR A 77 -3.17 1.17 -4.68
N ARG A 78 -3.45 1.86 -5.81
CA ARG A 78 -3.08 3.27 -5.97
C ARG A 78 -3.62 4.10 -4.80
N ALA A 79 -2.72 4.88 -4.15
CA ALA A 79 -3.02 5.81 -3.06
C ALA A 79 -3.86 5.19 -1.91
N MET A 80 -3.76 3.86 -1.71
CA MET A 80 -4.62 3.14 -0.75
C MET A 80 -4.49 3.70 0.67
N PHE A 81 -3.27 4.05 1.12
CA PHE A 81 -3.00 4.61 2.44
C PHE A 81 -2.52 6.07 2.39
N TYR A 82 -2.75 6.78 1.28
CA TYR A 82 -2.35 8.18 1.18
C TYR A 82 -2.86 9.01 2.36
N GLY A 83 -1.97 9.74 3.04
CA GLY A 83 -2.33 10.63 4.14
C GLY A 83 -2.73 9.94 5.44
N CYS A 84 -2.49 8.63 5.59
CA CYS A 84 -2.63 7.92 6.86
C CYS A 84 -1.45 8.28 7.78
N SER A 85 -1.43 9.50 8.32
CA SER A 85 -0.28 10.08 9.03
C SER A 85 0.07 9.37 10.34
N ASN A 86 -0.84 8.58 10.91
CA ASN A 86 -0.62 7.78 12.10
C ASN A 86 -0.32 6.29 11.83
N LEU A 87 -0.20 5.88 10.56
CA LEU A 87 0.05 4.48 10.21
C LEU A 87 1.41 4.02 10.74
N LEU A 88 1.38 3.00 11.61
CA LEU A 88 2.57 2.41 12.26
C LEU A 88 3.02 1.11 11.61
N THR A 89 2.07 0.34 11.06
CA THR A 89 2.35 -0.93 10.40
C THR A 89 1.99 -0.86 8.93
N THR A 90 2.81 -1.47 8.07
CA THR A 90 2.53 -1.60 6.64
C THR A 90 2.27 -3.06 6.27
N PRO A 91 1.44 -3.32 5.25
CA PRO A 91 1.26 -4.69 4.78
C PRO A 91 2.52 -5.20 4.10
N VAL A 92 2.76 -6.51 4.15
CA VAL A 92 3.69 -7.16 3.23
C VAL A 92 3.13 -7.06 1.81
N LEU A 93 4.01 -6.72 0.85
CA LEU A 93 3.71 -6.62 -0.58
C LEU A 93 4.40 -7.79 -1.30
N PRO A 94 3.72 -8.97 -1.43
CA PRO A 94 4.38 -10.21 -1.85
C PRO A 94 4.53 -10.34 -3.37
N ALA A 95 3.81 -9.54 -4.16
CA ALA A 95 3.84 -9.64 -5.62
C ALA A 95 5.25 -9.38 -6.18
N GLU A 96 5.75 -10.28 -7.00
CA GLU A 96 7.07 -10.17 -7.62
C GLU A 96 7.08 -9.29 -8.88
N THR A 97 5.93 -9.17 -9.54
CA THR A 97 5.78 -8.38 -10.76
C THR A 97 4.85 -7.19 -10.53
N LEU A 98 5.31 -6.02 -10.94
CA LEU A 98 4.55 -4.77 -10.83
C LEU A 98 3.59 -4.59 -12.01
N ALA A 99 2.51 -3.82 -11.81
CA ALA A 99 1.57 -3.38 -12.83
C ALA A 99 1.50 -1.85 -12.90
N VAL A 100 0.92 -1.30 -13.97
CA VAL A 100 0.79 0.15 -14.18
C VAL A 100 0.12 0.80 -12.97
N SER A 101 0.77 1.81 -12.39
CA SER A 101 0.29 2.58 -11.24
C SER A 101 -0.14 1.74 -10.02
N CYS A 102 0.27 0.47 -9.89
CA CYS A 102 -0.23 -0.46 -8.86
C CYS A 102 -0.01 0.05 -7.43
N TYR A 103 1.16 0.64 -7.14
CA TYR A 103 1.53 1.20 -5.83
C TYR A 103 1.74 2.73 -5.87
N ARG A 104 1.32 3.41 -6.95
CA ARG A 104 1.43 4.88 -7.05
C ARG A 104 0.85 5.54 -5.80
N ALA A 105 1.64 6.40 -5.14
CA ALA A 105 1.27 7.14 -3.93
C ALA A 105 0.78 6.27 -2.76
N LEU A 106 1.13 4.96 -2.70
CA LEU A 106 0.59 3.99 -1.74
C LEU A 106 0.70 4.47 -0.29
N PHE A 107 1.90 4.91 0.14
CA PHE A 107 2.19 5.41 1.49
C PHE A 107 2.53 6.90 1.50
N GLN A 108 2.17 7.65 0.47
CA GLN A 108 2.45 9.08 0.40
C GLN A 108 1.81 9.81 1.60
N LYS A 109 2.57 10.65 2.30
CA LYS A 109 2.16 11.37 3.53
C LYS A 109 1.86 10.46 4.74
N CYS A 110 2.39 9.25 4.77
CA CYS A 110 2.34 8.38 5.95
C CYS A 110 3.59 8.64 6.83
N SER A 111 3.64 9.76 7.53
CA SER A 111 4.85 10.29 8.19
C SER A 111 5.43 9.40 9.30
N LYS A 112 4.66 8.44 9.82
CA LYS A 112 5.12 7.47 10.82
C LYS A 112 5.56 6.12 10.25
N VAL A 113 5.32 5.86 8.96
CA VAL A 113 5.77 4.63 8.30
C VAL A 113 7.30 4.62 8.25
N ASN A 114 7.91 3.64 8.91
CA ASN A 114 9.36 3.44 9.00
C ASN A 114 9.81 2.02 8.68
N TYR A 115 8.90 1.17 8.17
CA TYR A 115 9.19 -0.19 7.72
C TYR A 115 8.32 -0.53 6.52
N ILE A 116 8.92 -1.06 5.45
CA ILE A 116 8.22 -1.58 4.27
C ILE A 116 8.89 -2.88 3.84
N LYS A 117 8.09 -3.94 3.63
CA LYS A 117 8.54 -5.19 3.00
C LYS A 117 7.85 -5.34 1.65
N ALA A 118 8.63 -5.27 0.56
CA ALA A 118 8.14 -5.37 -0.82
C ALA A 118 9.01 -6.36 -1.62
N MET A 119 8.39 -7.39 -2.18
CA MET A 119 9.07 -8.57 -2.72
C MET A 119 9.22 -8.55 -4.25
N PHE A 120 8.90 -7.45 -4.93
CA PHE A 120 9.03 -7.39 -6.39
C PHE A 120 10.48 -7.52 -6.85
N THR A 121 10.65 -8.28 -7.93
CA THR A 121 11.93 -8.49 -8.63
C THR A 121 11.96 -7.81 -9.99
N SER A 122 10.78 -7.44 -10.54
CA SER A 122 10.68 -6.69 -11.79
C SER A 122 11.26 -5.27 -11.63
N ASP A 123 11.88 -4.77 -12.69
CA ASP A 123 12.40 -3.39 -12.71
C ASP A 123 11.24 -2.38 -12.73
N PRO A 124 11.10 -1.54 -11.69
CA PRO A 124 10.05 -0.52 -11.67
C PRO A 124 10.13 0.50 -12.81
N ALA A 125 11.32 0.74 -13.37
CA ALA A 125 11.50 1.64 -14.49
C ALA A 125 10.84 1.13 -15.79
N SER A 126 10.61 -0.18 -15.88
CA SER A 126 9.93 -0.81 -17.02
C SER A 126 8.41 -0.72 -16.96
N VAL A 127 7.84 -0.27 -15.83
CA VAL A 127 6.38 -0.25 -15.60
C VAL A 127 5.91 1.16 -15.28
N ASN A 128 5.03 1.68 -16.12
CA ASN A 128 4.59 3.07 -16.06
C ASN A 128 3.95 3.42 -14.70
N ASP A 129 4.45 4.47 -14.06
CA ASP A 129 3.93 5.06 -12.81
C ASP A 129 3.79 4.09 -11.61
N CYS A 130 4.32 2.86 -11.67
CA CYS A 130 4.05 1.82 -10.67
C CYS A 130 4.41 2.23 -9.23
N LEU A 131 5.49 2.99 -9.03
CA LEU A 131 5.97 3.48 -7.72
C LEU A 131 5.99 5.03 -7.62
N THR A 132 5.34 5.76 -8.53
CA THR A 132 5.39 7.24 -8.51
C THR A 132 4.91 7.78 -7.16
N ASN A 133 5.80 8.48 -6.43
CA ASN A 133 5.58 9.08 -5.11
C ASN A 133 5.10 8.10 -4.01
N TRP A 134 5.32 6.78 -4.17
CA TRP A 134 4.74 5.77 -3.27
C TRP A 134 5.19 5.87 -1.81
N VAL A 135 6.38 6.44 -1.55
CA VAL A 135 6.95 6.67 -0.21
C VAL A 135 7.27 8.15 0.06
N SER A 136 6.65 9.06 -0.69
CA SER A 136 6.85 10.50 -0.45
C SER A 136 6.31 10.91 0.91
N GLN A 137 7.15 11.56 1.74
CA GLN A 137 6.81 12.02 3.09
C GLN A 137 6.50 10.89 4.09
N VAL A 138 7.15 9.73 3.98
CA VAL A 138 7.25 8.73 5.06
C VAL A 138 8.29 9.17 6.11
N ALA A 139 8.51 8.38 7.16
CA ALA A 139 9.52 8.69 8.19
C ALA A 139 10.90 8.90 7.56
N SER A 140 11.69 9.80 8.15
CA SER A 140 13.03 10.16 7.65
C SER A 140 14.07 9.04 7.79
N SER A 141 13.81 8.03 8.63
CA SER A 141 14.63 6.83 8.78
C SER A 141 13.74 5.60 8.95
N GLY A 142 14.24 4.43 8.56
CA GLY A 142 13.48 3.18 8.63
C GLY A 142 14.21 2.04 7.94
N THR A 143 13.49 0.94 7.71
CA THR A 143 13.99 -0.28 7.06
C THR A 143 13.13 -0.61 5.84
N PHE A 144 13.78 -0.86 4.72
CA PHE A 144 13.17 -1.41 3.52
C PHE A 144 13.67 -2.84 3.31
N VAL A 145 12.76 -3.81 3.33
CA VAL A 145 13.07 -5.22 3.06
C VAL A 145 12.67 -5.54 1.64
N LYS A 146 13.63 -6.00 0.83
CA LYS A 146 13.40 -6.41 -0.56
C LYS A 146 13.67 -7.90 -0.76
N ASN A 147 13.15 -8.47 -1.84
CA ASN A 147 13.51 -9.82 -2.28
C ASN A 147 15.02 -9.90 -2.52
N SER A 148 15.66 -11.00 -2.09
CA SER A 148 17.11 -11.22 -2.27
C SER A 148 17.55 -11.21 -3.75
N LEU A 149 16.64 -11.53 -4.67
CA LEU A 149 16.86 -11.49 -6.13
C LEU A 149 16.61 -10.10 -6.74
N SER A 150 16.04 -9.16 -5.98
CA SER A 150 15.73 -7.82 -6.50
C SER A 150 16.98 -6.96 -6.62
N THR A 151 17.21 -6.39 -7.79
CA THR A 151 18.27 -5.39 -8.04
C THR A 151 17.82 -3.95 -7.74
N PHE A 152 16.58 -3.76 -7.29
CA PHE A 152 16.02 -2.44 -7.01
C PHE A 152 16.72 -1.79 -5.82
N ASP A 153 17.40 -0.66 -6.06
CA ASP A 153 18.11 0.16 -5.07
C ASP A 153 17.99 1.67 -5.33
N THR A 154 17.21 2.05 -6.34
CA THR A 154 16.90 3.45 -6.65
C THR A 154 16.37 4.17 -5.41
N ARG A 155 16.93 5.34 -5.08
CA ARG A 155 16.54 6.13 -3.90
C ARG A 155 15.58 7.26 -4.28
N GLY A 156 14.80 7.72 -3.28
CA GLY A 156 13.91 8.88 -3.41
C GLY A 156 12.43 8.56 -3.18
N THR A 157 11.57 9.51 -3.49
CA THR A 157 10.12 9.43 -3.24
C THR A 157 9.40 8.35 -4.06
N SER A 158 9.94 8.00 -5.21
CA SER A 158 9.47 6.94 -6.11
C SER A 158 10.36 5.69 -6.06
N GLY A 159 11.28 5.65 -5.09
CA GLY A 159 12.25 4.58 -4.86
C GLY A 159 12.20 4.08 -3.42
N ILE A 160 13.35 3.72 -2.88
CA ILE A 160 13.56 3.46 -1.45
C ILE A 160 13.86 4.80 -0.78
N PRO A 161 13.27 5.16 0.37
CA PRO A 161 13.57 6.44 1.02
C PRO A 161 15.07 6.62 1.30
N ASN A 162 15.59 7.84 1.11
CA ASN A 162 17.04 8.11 1.04
C ASN A 162 17.86 7.60 2.25
N ASN A 163 17.33 7.71 3.45
CA ASN A 163 18.06 7.39 4.69
C ASN A 163 17.61 6.05 5.31
N TRP A 164 16.88 5.23 4.56
CA TRP A 164 16.44 3.93 5.06
C TRP A 164 17.50 2.85 4.85
N THR A 165 17.63 1.95 5.82
CA THR A 165 18.42 0.73 5.69
C THR A 165 17.76 -0.22 4.70
N ILE A 166 18.56 -0.92 3.88
CA ILE A 166 18.07 -1.98 3.01
C ILE A 166 18.44 -3.32 3.64
N GLU A 167 17.45 -4.19 3.76
CA GLU A 167 17.62 -5.60 4.11
C GLU A 167 17.06 -6.46 2.98
N THR A 168 17.50 -7.72 2.92
CA THR A 168 17.02 -8.71 1.95
C THR A 168 16.35 -9.87 2.65
N ALA A 169 15.31 -10.42 2.03
CA ALA A 169 14.63 -11.63 2.46
C ALA A 169 14.31 -12.51 1.25
N ASP A 170 14.26 -13.82 1.48
CA ASP A 170 13.75 -14.76 0.51
C ASP A 170 12.21 -14.70 0.47
N SER A 171 11.64 -15.02 -0.67
CA SER A 171 10.18 -15.00 -0.93
C SER A 171 9.45 -16.12 -0.20
#